data_fc3feb092eaf3766e984b203284349f1
#
_entry.id   fc3feb092eaf3766e984b203284349f1
#
_cell.length_a   1.000
_cell.length_b   1.000
_cell.length_c   1.000
_cell.angle_alpha   90.00
_cell.angle_beta   90.00
_cell.angle_gamma   90.00
#
_symmetry.space_group_name_H-M   'P 1'
#
loop_
_entity.id
_entity.type
_entity.pdbx_description
1 polymer ?
#
loop_
_entity_poly.entity_id
_entity_poly.type
_entity_poly.pdbx_seq_one_letter_code
_entity_poly.pdbx_strand_id
1 'polypeptide(L)'
;MRRFWSFYQNESYQVGCSGKTVYIYDKAGNELAKFRDIPYAYTAAFMPGKNIIAVKSTEGRLGFYDLDSLCLLKRITITRIGAQDEGFCFSPDGSFFYNIEKPITSLRTQLGVYETNTFTKVSTLFAEDVRTVLRHLEFDEKTGTCYLLGYVRNDMGVRDRDFIAIFNTESQTLQDIHFISQKQYDYLEIYKHWELSGFTEKTLEWCFCDLDEKLSLKEVYEAAGS
;
A
#
# COMPACT_ATOMS: atom_id res chain seq x y z
N MET A 1 9.36 25.01 -1.95
CA MET A 1 8.94 23.95 -1.04
C MET A 1 8.30 22.86 -1.89
N ARG A 2 8.75 21.59 -1.76
CA ARG A 2 8.18 20.47 -2.52
C ARG A 2 6.98 19.91 -1.77
N ARG A 3 5.96 19.50 -2.53
CA ARG A 3 4.77 18.83 -1.98
C ARG A 3 4.88 17.34 -2.26
N PHE A 4 4.67 16.53 -1.23
CA PHE A 4 4.61 15.07 -1.34
C PHE A 4 3.21 14.60 -0.91
N TRP A 5 2.68 13.63 -1.63
CA TRP A 5 1.51 12.87 -1.22
C TRP A 5 1.86 11.93 -0.07
N SER A 6 3.06 11.34 -0.19
CA SER A 6 3.57 10.39 0.78
C SER A 6 5.08 10.43 0.81
N PHE A 7 5.64 10.01 1.92
CA PHE A 7 7.08 9.99 2.16
C PHE A 7 7.45 8.72 2.92
N TYR A 8 8.52 8.06 2.48
CA TYR A 8 8.98 6.78 3.00
C TYR A 8 10.49 6.82 3.22
N GLN A 9 10.97 6.01 4.15
CA GLN A 9 12.40 5.84 4.37
C GLN A 9 12.75 4.42 4.79
N ASN A 10 13.97 4.01 4.48
CA ASN A 10 14.66 2.86 5.05
C ASN A 10 15.99 3.31 5.65
N GLU A 11 16.91 2.40 5.95
CA GLU A 11 18.22 2.72 6.53
C GLU A 11 19.09 3.60 5.60
N SER A 12 18.97 3.47 4.29
CA SER A 12 19.84 4.11 3.28
C SER A 12 19.20 5.28 2.54
N TYR A 13 17.90 5.21 2.28
CA TYR A 13 17.20 6.13 1.36
C TYR A 13 15.95 6.74 1.96
N GLN A 14 15.57 7.87 1.39
CA GLN A 14 14.30 8.56 1.61
C GLN A 14 13.62 8.75 0.26
N VAL A 15 12.30 8.52 0.19
CA VAL A 15 11.52 8.55 -1.06
C VAL A 15 10.27 9.39 -0.89
N GLY A 16 10.12 10.41 -1.73
CA GLY A 16 8.94 11.28 -1.74
C GLY A 16 8.14 11.14 -3.03
N CYS A 17 6.86 10.76 -2.92
CA CYS A 17 5.93 10.70 -4.04
C CYS A 17 5.18 12.03 -4.19
N SER A 18 5.25 12.68 -5.35
CA SER A 18 4.60 13.98 -5.61
C SER A 18 3.55 13.94 -6.71
N GLY A 19 3.08 12.76 -7.10
CA GLY A 19 2.16 12.56 -8.22
C GLY A 19 2.86 12.56 -9.58
N LYS A 20 3.61 13.58 -9.92
CA LYS A 20 4.34 13.66 -11.22
C LYS A 20 5.76 13.12 -11.16
N THR A 21 6.32 13.05 -9.96
CA THR A 21 7.72 12.70 -9.76
C THR A 21 7.90 11.97 -8.45
N VAL A 22 8.70 10.93 -8.48
CA VAL A 22 9.22 10.25 -7.29
C VAL A 22 10.63 10.77 -7.08
N TYR A 23 10.88 11.34 -5.91
CA TYR A 23 12.17 11.89 -5.53
C TYR A 23 12.90 10.93 -4.62
N ILE A 24 14.15 10.69 -4.90
CA ILE A 24 15.03 9.84 -4.11
C ILE A 24 16.09 10.72 -3.45
N TYR A 25 16.27 10.54 -2.15
CA TYR A 25 17.25 11.25 -1.36
C TYR A 25 18.14 10.25 -0.59
N ASP A 26 19.35 10.68 -0.27
CA ASP A 26 20.15 10.01 0.76
C ASP A 26 19.65 10.36 2.17
N LYS A 27 20.26 9.78 3.20
CA LYS A 27 19.91 10.05 4.61
C LYS A 27 20.25 11.47 5.06
N ALA A 28 21.16 12.16 4.37
CA ALA A 28 21.49 13.55 4.61
C ALA A 28 20.50 14.53 3.95
N GLY A 29 19.52 14.02 3.18
CA GLY A 29 18.55 14.83 2.45
C GLY A 29 19.03 15.35 1.09
N ASN A 30 20.18 14.88 0.60
CA ASN A 30 20.64 15.23 -0.74
C ASN A 30 19.82 14.49 -1.79
N GLU A 31 19.34 15.19 -2.81
CA GLU A 31 18.61 14.59 -3.91
C GLU A 31 19.54 13.78 -4.80
N LEU A 32 19.27 12.47 -4.91
CA LEU A 32 20.04 11.53 -5.72
C LEU A 32 19.42 11.36 -7.11
N ALA A 33 18.10 11.23 -7.21
CA ALA A 33 17.40 10.98 -8.46
C ALA A 33 15.95 11.49 -8.45
N LYS A 34 15.38 11.54 -9.67
CA LYS A 34 13.96 11.82 -9.94
C LYS A 34 13.45 10.81 -10.97
N PHE A 35 12.44 10.06 -10.61
CA PHE A 35 11.74 9.16 -11.52
C PHE A 35 10.42 9.77 -11.97
N ARG A 36 10.11 9.65 -13.27
CA ARG A 36 8.87 10.17 -13.87
C ARG A 36 8.15 9.12 -14.73
N ASP A 37 8.52 7.87 -14.56
CA ASP A 37 7.99 6.75 -15.34
C ASP A 37 6.58 6.34 -14.91
N ILE A 38 6.20 6.67 -13.66
CA ILE A 38 4.91 6.38 -13.07
C ILE A 38 4.16 7.70 -12.84
N PRO A 39 3.25 8.09 -13.73
CA PRO A 39 2.38 9.25 -13.50
C PRO A 39 1.42 8.99 -12.37
N TYR A 40 1.06 10.02 -11.63
CA TYR A 40 0.19 9.95 -10.47
C TYR A 40 0.70 8.98 -9.38
N ALA A 41 2.03 8.93 -9.21
CA ALA A 41 2.68 8.21 -8.12
C ALA A 41 2.29 8.84 -6.78
N TYR A 42 1.64 8.08 -5.90
CA TYR A 42 1.15 8.60 -4.64
C TYR A 42 1.63 7.79 -3.43
N THR A 43 2.00 6.54 -3.60
CA THR A 43 2.46 5.68 -2.52
C THR A 43 3.60 4.77 -2.96
N ALA A 44 4.41 4.35 -1.99
CA ALA A 44 5.54 3.47 -2.22
C ALA A 44 5.76 2.49 -1.05
N ALA A 45 6.50 1.42 -1.28
CA ALA A 45 6.92 0.48 -0.26
C ALA A 45 8.32 -0.03 -0.56
N PHE A 46 9.17 -0.10 0.47
CA PHE A 46 10.49 -0.71 0.36
C PHE A 46 10.39 -2.24 0.41
N MET A 47 11.19 -2.90 -0.39
CA MET A 47 11.36 -4.35 -0.34
C MET A 47 12.26 -4.70 0.85
N PRO A 48 11.85 -5.63 1.74
CA PRO A 48 12.67 -6.04 2.86
C PRO A 48 14.05 -6.54 2.43
N GLY A 49 15.10 -6.11 3.15
CA GLY A 49 16.47 -6.53 2.92
C GLY A 49 17.11 -6.08 1.60
N LYS A 50 16.44 -5.25 0.79
CA LYS A 50 16.98 -4.73 -0.47
C LYS A 50 16.66 -3.24 -0.65
N ASN A 51 17.51 -2.52 -1.38
CA ASN A 51 17.27 -1.14 -1.78
C ASN A 51 16.38 -1.06 -3.04
N ILE A 52 15.29 -1.84 -3.04
CA ILE A 52 14.27 -1.82 -4.09
C ILE A 52 13.01 -1.19 -3.53
N ILE A 53 12.38 -0.35 -4.32
CA ILE A 53 11.10 0.27 -3.95
C ILE A 53 10.03 0.00 -5.01
N ALA A 54 8.84 -0.38 -4.56
CA ALA A 54 7.64 -0.39 -5.37
C ALA A 54 6.94 0.96 -5.26
N VAL A 55 6.53 1.54 -6.37
CA VAL A 55 5.76 2.79 -6.45
C VAL A 55 4.44 2.51 -7.13
N LYS A 56 3.35 2.96 -6.53
CA LYS A 56 2.00 2.76 -7.04
C LYS A 56 1.37 4.08 -7.51
N SER A 57 0.71 4.00 -8.66
CA SER A 57 -0.06 5.07 -9.28
C SER A 57 -1.55 4.91 -8.99
N THR A 58 -2.26 6.00 -8.80
CA THR A 58 -3.74 6.02 -8.77
C THR A 58 -4.35 5.62 -10.12
N GLU A 59 -3.57 5.59 -11.21
CA GLU A 59 -4.02 5.19 -12.54
C GLU A 59 -3.67 3.73 -12.92
N GLY A 60 -3.42 2.86 -11.94
CA GLY A 60 -3.20 1.43 -12.17
C GLY A 60 -1.85 1.06 -12.74
N ARG A 61 -0.81 1.80 -12.40
CA ARG A 61 0.57 1.47 -12.75
C ARG A 61 1.39 1.18 -11.51
N LEU A 62 2.31 0.22 -11.64
CA LEU A 62 3.35 -0.08 -10.66
C LEU A 62 4.71 0.12 -11.31
N GLY A 63 5.64 0.72 -10.58
CA GLY A 63 7.05 0.80 -10.93
C GLY A 63 7.90 0.22 -9.83
N PHE A 64 8.85 -0.62 -10.20
CA PHE A 64 9.85 -1.17 -9.28
C PHE A 64 11.20 -0.57 -9.64
N TYR A 65 11.85 0.05 -8.68
CA TYR A 65 13.11 0.76 -8.87
C TYR A 65 14.19 0.19 -7.96
N ASP A 66 15.35 0.00 -8.52
CA ASP A 66 16.58 -0.25 -7.77
C ASP A 66 17.19 1.11 -7.41
N LEU A 67 17.36 1.35 -6.12
CA LEU A 67 17.86 2.62 -5.61
C LEU A 67 19.41 2.68 -5.56
N ASP A 68 20.10 1.55 -5.62
CA ASP A 68 21.56 1.53 -5.69
C ASP A 68 22.05 1.91 -7.10
N SER A 69 21.38 1.39 -8.12
CA SER A 69 21.66 1.75 -9.52
C SER A 69 20.83 2.93 -10.04
N LEU A 70 19.89 3.42 -9.25
CA LEU A 70 18.97 4.52 -9.58
C LEU A 70 18.22 4.27 -10.90
N CYS A 71 17.74 3.05 -11.13
CA CYS A 71 17.07 2.67 -12.36
C CYS A 71 15.72 1.98 -12.16
N LEU A 72 14.88 2.08 -13.19
CA LEU A 72 13.61 1.35 -13.27
C LEU A 72 13.89 -0.11 -13.65
N LEU A 73 13.53 -1.06 -12.77
CA LEU A 73 13.62 -2.50 -13.02
C LEU A 73 12.45 -3.01 -13.85
N LYS A 74 11.24 -2.62 -13.46
CA LYS A 74 10.01 -3.10 -14.08
C LYS A 74 8.90 -2.07 -13.97
N ARG A 75 8.09 -1.97 -15.04
CA ARG A 75 6.81 -1.26 -15.03
C ARG A 75 5.69 -2.23 -15.38
N ILE A 76 4.64 -2.24 -14.57
CA ILE A 76 3.45 -3.06 -14.77
C ILE A 76 2.25 -2.12 -14.93
N THR A 77 1.39 -2.42 -15.89
CA THR A 77 0.10 -1.76 -16.04
C THR A 77 -0.99 -2.76 -15.68
N ILE A 78 -1.68 -2.50 -14.57
CA ILE A 78 -2.79 -3.34 -14.07
C ILE A 78 -4.04 -3.02 -14.88
N THR A 79 -4.28 -1.73 -15.06
CA THR A 79 -5.38 -1.18 -15.86
C THR A 79 -4.91 0.11 -16.50
N ARG A 80 -5.65 0.61 -17.49
CA ARG A 80 -5.38 1.92 -18.11
C ARG A 80 -6.31 3.02 -17.63
N ILE A 81 -7.36 2.67 -16.92
CA ILE A 81 -8.41 3.59 -16.47
C ILE A 81 -8.87 3.13 -15.09
N GLY A 82 -9.17 4.08 -14.22
CA GLY A 82 -9.71 3.82 -12.89
C GLY A 82 -8.72 4.03 -11.76
N ALA A 83 -9.24 4.32 -10.59
CA ALA A 83 -8.45 4.54 -9.38
C ALA A 83 -7.86 3.22 -8.85
N GLN A 84 -6.61 3.27 -8.43
CA GLN A 84 -5.88 2.17 -7.81
C GLN A 84 -5.28 2.67 -6.49
N ASP A 85 -6.16 3.09 -5.59
CA ASP A 85 -5.82 3.73 -4.32
C ASP A 85 -5.72 2.76 -3.14
N GLU A 86 -5.95 1.47 -3.39
CA GLU A 86 -5.85 0.43 -2.39
C GLU A 86 -4.38 0.05 -2.09
N GLY A 87 -4.20 -0.60 -0.93
CA GLY A 87 -2.90 -0.93 -0.37
C GLY A 87 -2.09 -1.97 -1.15
N PHE A 88 -0.83 -2.07 -0.79
CA PHE A 88 0.11 -3.06 -1.29
C PHE A 88 1.27 -3.20 -0.30
N CYS A 89 1.93 -4.34 -0.28
CA CYS A 89 3.13 -4.57 0.54
C CYS A 89 3.98 -5.71 -0.02
N PHE A 90 5.22 -5.81 0.45
CA PHE A 90 6.04 -6.99 0.27
C PHE A 90 5.84 -7.99 1.41
N SER A 91 6.04 -9.29 1.14
CA SER A 91 6.21 -10.28 2.21
C SER A 91 7.48 -9.98 3.03
N PRO A 92 7.55 -10.40 4.31
CA PRO A 92 8.70 -10.11 5.18
C PRO A 92 10.02 -10.64 4.66
N ASP A 93 10.01 -11.77 3.92
CA ASP A 93 11.18 -12.35 3.26
C ASP A 93 11.49 -11.70 1.90
N GLY A 94 10.65 -10.77 1.44
CA GLY A 94 10.79 -10.11 0.14
C GLY A 94 10.53 -11.00 -1.07
N SER A 95 10.04 -12.23 -0.91
CA SER A 95 9.79 -13.17 -2.02
C SER A 95 8.58 -12.80 -2.86
N PHE A 96 7.57 -12.20 -2.24
CA PHE A 96 6.31 -11.81 -2.88
C PHE A 96 5.99 -10.35 -2.67
N PHE A 97 5.27 -9.80 -3.64
CA PHE A 97 4.65 -8.50 -3.59
C PHE A 97 3.14 -8.67 -3.75
N TYR A 98 2.39 -8.21 -2.79
CA TYR A 98 0.93 -8.25 -2.76
C TYR A 98 0.38 -6.88 -3.13
N ASN A 99 -0.57 -6.85 -4.06
CA ASN A 99 -1.16 -5.60 -4.53
C ASN A 99 -2.67 -5.71 -4.62
N ILE A 100 -3.39 -4.87 -3.90
CA ILE A 100 -4.84 -4.74 -4.06
C ILE A 100 -5.11 -4.01 -5.37
N GLU A 101 -5.82 -4.64 -6.27
CA GLU A 101 -6.12 -4.16 -7.61
C GLU A 101 -7.60 -3.95 -7.80
N LYS A 102 -7.93 -2.92 -8.57
CA LYS A 102 -9.31 -2.61 -8.94
C LYS A 102 -9.46 -2.68 -10.46
N PRO A 103 -10.09 -3.73 -11.00
CA PRO A 103 -10.36 -3.82 -12.43
C PRO A 103 -11.28 -2.70 -12.91
N ILE A 104 -11.07 -2.24 -14.14
CA ILE A 104 -11.76 -1.06 -14.73
C ILE A 104 -13.28 -1.13 -14.66
N THR A 105 -13.83 -2.29 -14.92
CA THR A 105 -15.27 -2.50 -15.13
C THR A 105 -15.99 -2.93 -13.87
N SER A 106 -15.30 -3.02 -12.76
CA SER A 106 -15.81 -3.65 -11.55
C SER A 106 -15.62 -2.75 -10.34
N LEU A 107 -16.65 -2.68 -9.49
CA LEU A 107 -16.51 -2.19 -8.12
C LEU A 107 -15.77 -3.19 -7.22
N ARG A 108 -15.35 -4.33 -7.77
CA ARG A 108 -14.62 -5.38 -7.06
C ARG A 108 -13.16 -4.99 -6.90
N THR A 109 -12.58 -5.46 -5.84
CA THR A 109 -11.13 -5.48 -5.65
C THR A 109 -10.66 -6.93 -5.70
N GLN A 110 -9.42 -7.12 -6.07
CA GLN A 110 -8.75 -8.42 -6.08
C GLN A 110 -7.35 -8.24 -5.51
N LEU A 111 -6.76 -9.32 -5.04
CA LEU A 111 -5.38 -9.32 -4.57
C LEU A 111 -4.48 -9.97 -5.63
N GLY A 112 -3.66 -9.18 -6.29
CA GLY A 112 -2.60 -9.65 -7.17
C GLY A 112 -1.38 -10.06 -6.36
N VAL A 113 -0.86 -11.26 -6.60
CA VAL A 113 0.37 -11.78 -6.00
C VAL A 113 1.45 -11.82 -7.07
N TYR A 114 2.56 -11.17 -6.81
CA TYR A 114 3.69 -11.08 -7.74
C TYR A 114 4.94 -11.69 -7.10
N GLU A 115 5.61 -12.52 -7.83
CA GLU A 115 6.94 -13.00 -7.48
C GLU A 115 7.96 -11.87 -7.72
N THR A 116 8.83 -11.59 -6.74
CA THR A 116 9.71 -10.40 -6.80
C THR A 116 10.98 -10.59 -7.63
N ASN A 117 11.37 -11.83 -7.93
CA ASN A 117 12.54 -12.07 -8.78
C ASN A 117 12.33 -11.58 -10.23
N THR A 118 11.09 -11.66 -10.71
CA THR A 118 10.72 -11.27 -12.08
C THR A 118 9.67 -10.16 -12.13
N PHE A 119 9.08 -9.82 -10.99
CA PHE A 119 7.89 -8.97 -10.87
C PHE A 119 6.74 -9.46 -11.79
N THR A 120 6.56 -10.78 -11.83
CA THR A 120 5.50 -11.41 -12.63
C THR A 120 4.36 -11.83 -11.71
N LYS A 121 3.13 -11.54 -12.14
CA LYS A 121 1.93 -11.97 -11.41
C LYS A 121 1.81 -13.49 -11.49
N VAL A 122 1.79 -14.14 -10.33
CA VAL A 122 1.67 -15.61 -10.19
C VAL A 122 0.28 -16.05 -9.73
N SER A 123 -0.48 -15.14 -9.08
CA SER A 123 -1.83 -15.46 -8.61
C SER A 123 -2.72 -14.23 -8.57
N THR A 124 -4.02 -14.44 -8.60
CA THR A 124 -5.05 -13.44 -8.34
C THR A 124 -6.10 -14.05 -7.41
N LEU A 125 -6.28 -13.43 -6.24
CA LEU A 125 -7.16 -13.91 -5.19
C LEU A 125 -8.36 -12.96 -5.04
N PHE A 126 -9.49 -13.48 -4.54
CA PHE A 126 -10.73 -12.72 -4.31
C PHE A 126 -11.36 -12.13 -5.59
N ALA A 127 -10.95 -12.52 -6.77
CA ALA A 127 -11.46 -11.99 -8.04
C ALA A 127 -12.96 -12.23 -8.24
N GLU A 128 -13.47 -13.36 -7.74
CA GLU A 128 -14.88 -13.74 -7.84
C GLU A 128 -15.73 -13.26 -6.66
N ASP A 129 -15.12 -12.76 -5.59
CA ASP A 129 -15.85 -12.24 -4.43
C ASP A 129 -16.43 -10.86 -4.74
N VAL A 130 -17.74 -10.78 -4.86
CA VAL A 130 -18.47 -9.55 -5.19
C VAL A 130 -18.82 -8.72 -3.95
N ARG A 131 -18.75 -9.30 -2.76
CA ARG A 131 -19.16 -8.68 -1.51
C ARG A 131 -17.99 -8.08 -0.76
N THR A 132 -16.84 -8.71 -0.79
CA THR A 132 -15.65 -8.26 -0.08
C THR A 132 -14.89 -7.23 -0.92
N VAL A 133 -14.61 -6.09 -0.31
CA VAL A 133 -13.77 -5.04 -0.89
C VAL A 133 -12.54 -4.86 -0.03
N LEU A 134 -11.39 -5.17 -0.61
CA LEU A 134 -10.09 -5.03 0.04
C LEU A 134 -9.63 -3.58 -0.02
N ARG A 135 -8.99 -3.08 1.04
CA ARG A 135 -8.53 -1.68 1.14
C ARG A 135 -7.03 -1.57 1.40
N HIS A 136 -6.56 -2.24 2.43
CA HIS A 136 -5.16 -2.20 2.84
C HIS A 136 -4.68 -3.56 3.28
N LEU A 137 -3.37 -3.80 3.13
CA LEU A 137 -2.71 -4.94 3.73
C LEU A 137 -1.32 -4.51 4.22
N GLU A 138 -0.89 -5.14 5.31
CA GLU A 138 0.37 -4.83 5.98
C GLU A 138 0.88 -6.08 6.70
N PHE A 139 2.20 -6.32 6.62
CA PHE A 139 2.86 -7.33 7.44
C PHE A 139 3.40 -6.71 8.73
N ASP A 140 3.14 -7.36 9.85
CA ASP A 140 3.90 -7.11 11.07
C ASP A 140 5.29 -7.73 10.89
N GLU A 141 6.31 -6.91 10.82
CA GLU A 141 7.70 -7.34 10.61
C GLU A 141 8.21 -8.30 11.70
N LYS A 142 7.67 -8.21 12.93
CA LYS A 142 8.10 -9.03 14.06
C LYS A 142 7.53 -10.45 14.04
N THR A 143 6.26 -10.58 13.64
CA THR A 143 5.54 -11.85 13.68
C THR A 143 5.38 -12.49 12.29
N GLY A 144 5.57 -11.71 11.21
CA GLY A 144 5.27 -12.13 9.85
C GLY A 144 3.76 -12.24 9.56
N THR A 145 2.91 -11.81 10.49
CA THR A 145 1.46 -11.84 10.30
C THR A 145 1.02 -10.78 9.30
N CYS A 146 0.23 -11.18 8.30
CA CYS A 146 -0.36 -10.25 7.35
C CYS A 146 -1.75 -9.83 7.79
N TYR A 147 -1.94 -8.54 8.04
CA TYR A 147 -3.24 -7.96 8.34
C TYR A 147 -3.86 -7.37 7.08
N LEU A 148 -5.16 -7.57 6.91
CA LEU A 148 -5.92 -7.08 5.77
C LEU A 148 -7.15 -6.32 6.23
N LEU A 149 -7.26 -5.07 5.82
CA LEU A 149 -8.39 -4.19 6.05
C LEU A 149 -9.30 -4.15 4.83
N GLY A 150 -10.61 -4.21 5.05
CA GLY A 150 -11.60 -4.13 4.00
C GLY A 150 -12.99 -3.80 4.51
N TYR A 151 -13.97 -3.95 3.64
CA TYR A 151 -15.38 -3.88 4.02
C TYR A 151 -16.21 -4.89 3.21
N VAL A 152 -17.33 -5.28 3.78
CA VAL A 152 -18.33 -6.09 3.06
C VAL A 152 -19.46 -5.20 2.55
N ARG A 153 -20.04 -5.62 1.42
CA ARG A 153 -21.23 -4.99 0.84
C ARG A 153 -22.46 -5.83 1.15
N ASN A 154 -23.58 -5.14 1.35
CA ASN A 154 -24.89 -5.78 1.41
C ASN A 154 -25.38 -6.22 0.02
N ASP A 155 -26.54 -6.85 -0.04
CA ASP A 155 -27.13 -7.35 -1.28
C ASP A 155 -27.45 -6.23 -2.31
N MET A 156 -27.58 -4.99 -1.87
CA MET A 156 -27.74 -3.82 -2.73
C MET A 156 -26.41 -3.24 -3.24
N GLY A 157 -25.28 -3.86 -2.89
CA GLY A 157 -23.93 -3.41 -3.28
C GLY A 157 -23.42 -2.20 -2.48
N VAL A 158 -24.12 -1.77 -1.43
CA VAL A 158 -23.72 -0.66 -0.56
C VAL A 158 -22.79 -1.19 0.53
N ARG A 159 -21.79 -0.38 0.93
CA ARG A 159 -20.92 -0.68 2.08
C ARG A 159 -21.77 -0.91 3.33
N ASP A 160 -21.59 -2.06 3.95
CA ASP A 160 -22.33 -2.50 5.13
C ASP A 160 -21.46 -2.37 6.39
N ARG A 161 -20.37 -3.14 6.46
CA ARG A 161 -19.47 -3.17 7.62
C ARG A 161 -18.02 -3.22 7.20
N ASP A 162 -17.19 -2.51 7.94
CA ASP A 162 -15.74 -2.63 7.83
C ASP A 162 -15.24 -3.82 8.64
N PHE A 163 -14.15 -4.40 8.19
CA PHE A 163 -13.48 -5.48 8.88
C PHE A 163 -11.97 -5.35 8.81
N ILE A 164 -11.32 -5.94 9.79
CA ILE A 164 -9.90 -6.27 9.75
C ILE A 164 -9.75 -7.77 9.99
N ALA A 165 -8.81 -8.39 9.29
CA ALA A 165 -8.61 -9.84 9.34
C ALA A 165 -7.14 -10.19 9.23
N ILE A 166 -6.79 -11.40 9.63
CA ILE A 166 -5.50 -12.02 9.29
C ILE A 166 -5.64 -12.63 7.90
N PHE A 167 -4.75 -12.27 6.99
CA PHE A 167 -4.60 -12.94 5.70
C PHE A 167 -3.53 -14.03 5.82
N ASN A 168 -3.97 -15.28 5.74
CA ASN A 168 -3.05 -16.41 5.70
C ASN A 168 -2.50 -16.57 4.29
N THR A 169 -1.20 -16.35 4.12
CA THR A 169 -0.53 -16.38 2.82
C THR A 169 -0.35 -17.79 2.26
N GLU A 170 -0.32 -18.83 3.08
CA GLU A 170 -0.20 -20.23 2.65
C GLU A 170 -1.53 -20.76 2.14
N SER A 171 -2.60 -20.66 2.95
CA SER A 171 -3.95 -21.07 2.55
C SER A 171 -4.64 -20.09 1.62
N GLN A 172 -4.13 -18.88 1.49
CA GLN A 172 -4.66 -17.77 0.69
C GLN A 172 -6.09 -17.37 1.10
N THR A 173 -6.39 -17.43 2.39
CA THR A 173 -7.71 -17.17 2.97
C THR A 173 -7.64 -16.09 4.05
N LEU A 174 -8.79 -15.44 4.29
CA LEU A 174 -8.97 -14.57 5.46
C LEU A 174 -9.33 -15.43 6.67
N GLN A 175 -8.68 -15.12 7.79
CA GLN A 175 -8.90 -15.76 9.11
C GLN A 175 -9.11 -14.66 10.15
N ASP A 176 -9.70 -15.04 11.28
CA ASP A 176 -9.93 -14.14 12.43
C ASP A 176 -10.49 -12.77 12.03
N ILE A 177 -11.65 -12.80 11.36
CA ILE A 177 -12.30 -11.58 10.87
C ILE A 177 -12.98 -10.86 12.00
N HIS A 178 -12.52 -9.65 12.33
CA HIS A 178 -13.15 -8.73 13.28
C HIS A 178 -13.89 -7.64 12.54
N PHE A 179 -15.19 -7.51 12.76
CA PHE A 179 -15.95 -6.37 12.25
C PHE A 179 -15.74 -5.15 13.13
N ILE A 180 -15.42 -4.03 12.48
CA ILE A 180 -15.08 -2.79 13.17
C ILE A 180 -16.35 -2.07 13.56
N SER A 181 -16.53 -1.81 14.85
CA SER A 181 -17.66 -1.06 15.39
C SER A 181 -17.56 0.43 15.07
N GLN A 182 -18.68 1.15 15.14
CA GLN A 182 -18.71 2.61 14.96
C GLN A 182 -17.72 3.33 15.89
N LYS A 183 -17.51 2.80 17.10
CA LYS A 183 -16.58 3.36 18.08
C LYS A 183 -15.10 3.18 17.67
N GLN A 184 -14.81 2.15 16.88
CA GLN A 184 -13.48 1.86 16.35
C GLN A 184 -13.26 2.53 14.98
N TYR A 185 -14.32 3.07 14.37
CA TYR A 185 -14.28 3.77 13.09
C TYR A 185 -13.39 5.01 13.13
N ASP A 186 -13.28 5.66 14.29
CA ASP A 186 -12.42 6.82 14.49
C ASP A 186 -10.94 6.47 14.22
N TYR A 187 -10.49 5.27 14.58
CA TYR A 187 -9.15 4.78 14.24
C TYR A 187 -8.95 4.61 12.74
N LEU A 188 -9.96 4.10 12.05
CA LEU A 188 -9.94 3.98 10.60
C LEU A 188 -9.98 5.32 9.88
N GLU A 189 -10.71 6.29 10.39
CA GLU A 189 -10.73 7.64 9.84
C GLU A 189 -9.38 8.34 10.03
N ILE A 190 -8.71 8.14 11.15
CA ILE A 190 -7.34 8.59 11.38
C ILE A 190 -6.40 7.95 10.34
N TYR A 191 -6.49 6.64 10.14
CA TYR A 191 -5.71 5.92 9.15
C TYR A 191 -5.97 6.40 7.72
N LYS A 192 -7.25 6.62 7.35
CA LYS A 192 -7.64 7.15 6.04
C LYS A 192 -7.29 8.62 5.87
N HIS A 193 -7.49 9.42 6.90
CA HIS A 193 -7.19 10.84 6.86
C HIS A 193 -5.72 11.08 6.54
N TRP A 194 -4.88 10.20 6.99
CA TRP A 194 -3.46 10.17 6.71
C TRP A 194 -3.14 9.96 5.23
N GLU A 195 -3.85 9.07 4.56
CA GLU A 195 -3.70 8.85 3.12
C GLU A 195 -4.33 9.95 2.26
N LEU A 196 -5.42 10.53 2.71
CA LEU A 196 -6.21 11.52 1.96
C LEU A 196 -5.81 12.97 2.21
N SER A 197 -5.28 13.29 3.38
CA SER A 197 -4.92 14.67 3.77
C SER A 197 -3.61 15.18 3.16
N GLY A 198 -3.09 14.52 2.16
CA GLY A 198 -1.79 14.74 1.52
C GLY A 198 -1.52 16.10 0.88
N PHE A 199 -2.30 17.16 1.16
CA PHE A 199 -2.12 18.49 0.60
C PHE A 199 -1.45 19.51 1.51
N THR A 200 -0.75 19.10 2.53
CA THR A 200 0.07 20.03 3.28
C THR A 200 1.43 20.18 2.61
N GLU A 201 1.95 21.40 2.60
CA GLU A 201 3.33 21.66 2.17
C GLU A 201 4.29 21.02 3.17
N LYS A 202 4.69 19.79 2.88
CA LYS A 202 5.57 19.00 3.73
C LYS A 202 7.02 19.35 3.44
N THR A 203 7.75 19.79 4.48
CA THR A 203 9.21 19.74 4.48
C THR A 203 9.66 18.30 4.74
N LEU A 204 10.91 17.98 4.41
CA LEU A 204 11.48 16.69 4.75
C LEU A 204 11.36 16.38 6.26
N GLU A 205 11.66 17.35 7.12
CA GLU A 205 11.52 17.22 8.58
C GLU A 205 10.09 16.91 9.01
N TRP A 206 9.12 17.57 8.41
CA TRP A 206 7.72 17.35 8.76
C TRP A 206 7.22 15.96 8.30
N CYS A 207 7.69 15.47 7.15
CA CYS A 207 7.40 14.11 6.70
C CYS A 207 7.92 13.03 7.66
N PHE A 208 9.02 13.29 8.37
CA PHE A 208 9.54 12.34 9.37
C PHE A 208 8.64 12.24 10.60
N CYS A 209 8.16 13.37 11.10
CA CYS A 209 7.25 13.37 12.27
C CYS A 209 5.94 12.63 11.96
N ASP A 210 5.42 12.77 10.76
CA ASP A 210 4.18 12.13 10.34
C ASP A 210 4.26 10.59 10.24
N LEU A 211 5.44 10.02 10.00
CA LEU A 211 5.62 8.58 9.90
C LEU A 211 5.43 7.87 11.25
N ASP A 212 5.73 8.56 12.33
CA ASP A 212 5.64 8.01 13.69
C ASP A 212 4.19 8.03 14.25
N GLU A 213 3.28 8.78 13.61
CA GLU A 213 1.89 8.91 14.04
C GLU A 213 0.93 7.93 13.32
N LYS A 214 1.41 7.19 12.32
CA LYS A 214 0.58 6.26 11.56
C LYS A 214 0.32 4.98 12.36
N LEU A 215 -0.96 4.69 12.63
CA LEU A 215 -1.36 3.41 13.20
C LEU A 215 -1.06 2.26 12.22
N SER A 216 -0.46 1.19 12.74
CA SER A 216 -0.30 -0.05 11.99
C SER A 216 -1.63 -0.80 11.89
N LEU A 217 -1.80 -1.65 10.88
CA LEU A 217 -2.99 -2.50 10.81
C LEU A 217 -3.05 -3.50 11.98
N LYS A 218 -1.92 -3.85 12.58
CA LYS A 218 -1.87 -4.64 13.81
C LYS A 218 -2.57 -3.94 14.97
N GLU A 219 -2.29 -2.65 15.20
CA GLU A 219 -2.95 -1.88 16.26
C GLU A 219 -4.46 -1.76 16.02
N VAL A 220 -4.87 -1.58 14.75
CA VAL A 220 -6.29 -1.60 14.36
C VAL A 220 -6.92 -2.97 14.67
N TYR A 221 -6.21 -4.07 14.38
CA TYR A 221 -6.67 -5.43 14.64
C TYR A 221 -6.84 -5.70 16.15
N GLU A 222 -5.83 -5.35 16.94
CA GLU A 222 -5.87 -5.51 18.42
C GLU A 222 -7.00 -4.70 19.04
N ALA A 223 -7.26 -3.49 18.57
CA ALA A 223 -8.37 -2.66 19.01
C ALA A 223 -9.74 -3.21 18.59
N ALA A 224 -9.84 -3.88 17.45
CA ALA A 224 -11.10 -4.46 16.96
C ALA A 224 -11.45 -5.77 17.68
N GLY A 225 -10.47 -6.51 18.20
CA GLY A 225 -10.64 -7.75 18.94
C GLY A 225 -10.91 -7.56 20.44
N SER A 226 -10.80 -6.34 20.97
CA SER A 226 -11.05 -5.98 22.37
C SER A 226 -12.48 -5.50 22.60
#